data_08f2b7a1edcb1654a532da73ccd7f41c
#
_entry.id   08f2b7a1edcb1654a532da73ccd7f41c
#
_cell.length_a   1.000
_cell.length_b   1.000
_cell.length_c   1.000
_cell.angle_alpha   90.00
_cell.angle_beta   90.00
_cell.angle_gamma   90.00
#
_symmetry.space_group_name_H-M   'P 1'
#
loop_
_entity.id
_entity.type
_entity.pdbx_description
1 polymer ?
#
loop_
_entity_poly.entity_id
_entity_poly.type
_entity_poly.pdbx_seq_one_letter_code
_entity_poly.pdbx_strand_id
1 'polypeptide(L)'
;MFGDPVTNNHGWPTIPLREVAPEYSPKLPEADSYWWLNLDMIETYSGRLMEKVIATPEEIGNSTSTFDATMVLYSKLRPYLNKVFVPDDCGYATTELVGLRPNSKILNKYFLFNLLRGDQFVAYASGLSSGGQMPRIPMKALRDFKCILPPMELQEQFVETSHQSDKSKFELNEAIKDLDAMYKRIIKDNLG
;
A
#
# COMPACT_ATOMS: atom_id res chain seq x y z
N MET A 1 -5.97 -18.56 -0.87
CA MET A 1 -7.39 -18.45 -1.26
C MET A 1 -7.53 -18.25 -2.79
N PHE A 2 -6.85 -17.28 -3.40
CA PHE A 2 -7.05 -16.93 -4.83
C PHE A 2 -5.95 -17.42 -5.76
N GLY A 3 -4.96 -18.15 -5.28
CA GLY A 3 -3.78 -18.54 -6.03
C GLY A 3 -2.85 -17.38 -6.33
N ASP A 4 -2.04 -17.54 -7.38
CA ASP A 4 -1.13 -16.48 -7.84
C ASP A 4 -1.90 -15.48 -8.74
N PRO A 5 -2.02 -14.20 -8.35
CA PRO A 5 -2.77 -13.21 -9.12
C PRO A 5 -2.07 -12.80 -10.44
N VAL A 6 -0.79 -13.10 -10.59
CA VAL A 6 -0.03 -12.79 -11.81
C VAL A 6 -0.26 -13.83 -12.88
N THR A 7 -0.16 -15.12 -12.52
CA THR A 7 -0.38 -16.25 -13.44
C THR A 7 -1.85 -16.65 -13.53
N ASN A 8 -2.67 -16.24 -12.54
CA ASN A 8 -4.10 -16.54 -12.45
C ASN A 8 -4.41 -18.05 -12.61
N ASN A 9 -3.69 -18.87 -11.87
CA ASN A 9 -3.80 -20.32 -11.93
C ASN A 9 -5.17 -20.89 -11.52
N HIS A 10 -6.03 -20.08 -10.90
CA HIS A 10 -7.42 -20.42 -10.56
C HIS A 10 -8.43 -19.99 -11.61
N GLY A 11 -8.00 -19.27 -12.67
CA GLY A 11 -8.86 -18.87 -13.78
C GLY A 11 -9.92 -17.82 -13.42
N TRP A 12 -9.66 -16.94 -12.46
CA TRP A 12 -10.56 -15.83 -12.12
C TRP A 12 -10.76 -14.89 -13.32
N PRO A 13 -11.94 -14.26 -13.45
CA PRO A 13 -12.10 -13.15 -14.39
C PRO A 13 -11.04 -12.08 -14.16
N THR A 14 -10.52 -11.49 -15.23
CA THR A 14 -9.50 -10.44 -15.14
C THR A 14 -9.87 -9.23 -15.97
N ILE A 15 -9.59 -8.04 -15.46
CA ILE A 15 -9.72 -6.77 -16.17
C ILE A 15 -8.41 -5.99 -15.96
N PRO A 16 -7.92 -5.21 -16.96
CA PRO A 16 -6.76 -4.35 -16.78
C PRO A 16 -6.93 -3.39 -15.60
N LEU A 17 -5.87 -3.18 -14.81
CA LEU A 17 -5.92 -2.32 -13.63
C LEU A 17 -6.42 -0.91 -13.95
N ARG A 18 -6.03 -0.34 -15.10
CA ARG A 18 -6.51 0.98 -15.57
C ARG A 18 -8.03 1.09 -15.73
N GLU A 19 -8.74 -0.04 -15.87
CA GLU A 19 -10.19 -0.06 -16.04
C GLU A 19 -10.93 -0.27 -14.73
N VAL A 20 -10.36 -1.08 -13.81
CA VAL A 20 -11.00 -1.40 -12.52
C VAL A 20 -10.54 -0.51 -11.39
N ALA A 21 -9.34 0.06 -11.49
CA ALA A 21 -8.77 1.01 -10.52
C ALA A 21 -7.93 2.06 -11.28
N PRO A 22 -8.54 2.96 -12.05
CA PRO A 22 -7.83 3.99 -12.79
C PRO A 22 -7.04 4.90 -11.85
N GLU A 23 -5.95 5.45 -12.38
CA GLU A 23 -5.25 6.55 -11.72
C GLU A 23 -6.20 7.73 -11.53
N TYR A 24 -6.17 8.30 -10.35
CA TYR A 24 -7.03 9.41 -10.02
C TYR A 24 -6.30 10.42 -9.11
N SER A 25 -6.63 11.68 -9.28
CA SER A 25 -6.10 12.78 -8.47
C SER A 25 -7.27 13.72 -8.16
N PRO A 26 -7.88 13.63 -6.97
CA PRO A 26 -9.03 14.42 -6.59
C PRO A 26 -8.68 15.91 -6.47
N LYS A 27 -9.62 16.79 -6.78
CA LYS A 27 -9.49 18.20 -6.43
C LYS A 27 -9.78 18.34 -4.93
N LEU A 28 -8.82 18.87 -4.19
CA LEU A 28 -8.98 19.12 -2.76
C LEU A 28 -9.65 20.50 -2.52
N PRO A 29 -10.41 20.65 -1.42
CA PRO A 29 -10.88 21.97 -1.00
C PRO A 29 -9.71 22.86 -0.61
N GLU A 30 -9.89 24.17 -0.70
CA GLU A 30 -8.89 25.14 -0.21
C GLU A 30 -8.79 25.07 1.32
N ALA A 31 -7.57 25.00 1.83
CA ALA A 31 -7.26 24.98 3.25
C ALA A 31 -5.85 25.56 3.51
N ASP A 32 -5.61 26.01 4.72
CA ASP A 32 -4.31 26.59 5.14
C ASP A 32 -3.21 25.50 5.24
N SER A 33 -3.60 24.25 5.44
CA SER A 33 -2.69 23.12 5.53
C SER A 33 -3.34 21.82 5.09
N TYR A 34 -2.53 20.86 4.69
CA TYR A 34 -2.95 19.57 4.17
C TYR A 34 -2.10 18.45 4.76
N TRP A 35 -2.63 17.24 4.75
CA TRP A 35 -1.82 16.05 4.97
C TRP A 35 -0.83 15.88 3.81
N TRP A 36 0.46 15.94 4.15
CA TRP A 36 1.56 15.64 3.24
C TRP A 36 2.06 14.20 3.47
N LEU A 37 2.07 13.40 2.41
CA LEU A 37 2.52 12.01 2.45
C LEU A 37 3.72 11.80 1.53
N ASN A 38 4.85 11.44 2.11
CA ASN A 38 6.05 11.03 1.39
C ASN A 38 6.31 9.53 1.57
N LEU A 39 7.21 8.96 0.74
CA LEU A 39 7.52 7.53 0.75
C LEU A 39 8.14 7.04 2.06
N ASP A 40 8.94 7.85 2.73
CA ASP A 40 9.58 7.52 4.02
C ASP A 40 8.58 7.41 5.17
N MET A 41 7.41 8.04 5.04
CA MET A 41 6.32 7.95 6.02
C MET A 41 5.52 6.64 5.93
N ILE A 42 5.75 5.82 4.90
CA ILE A 42 5.09 4.51 4.73
C ILE A 42 6.09 3.41 5.08
N GLU A 43 5.72 2.58 6.05
CA GLU A 43 6.53 1.43 6.45
C GLU A 43 6.62 0.40 5.33
N THR A 44 7.83 -0.09 5.09
CA THR A 44 8.13 -1.13 4.09
C THR A 44 7.39 -2.42 4.46
N TYR A 45 6.82 -3.12 3.47
CA TYR A 45 6.05 -4.36 3.56
C TYR A 45 4.71 -4.28 4.30
N SER A 46 4.59 -3.55 5.38
CA SER A 46 3.32 -3.46 6.14
C SER A 46 2.33 -2.49 5.51
N GLY A 47 2.84 -1.44 4.84
CA GLY A 47 2.03 -0.33 4.33
C GLY A 47 1.42 0.52 5.45
N ARG A 48 1.97 0.43 6.69
CA ARG A 48 1.52 1.23 7.82
C ARG A 48 2.07 2.65 7.72
N LEU A 49 1.27 3.63 8.09
CA LEU A 49 1.72 5.00 8.26
C LEU A 49 2.60 5.09 9.51
N MET A 50 3.82 5.58 9.34
CA MET A 50 4.77 5.80 10.44
C MET A 50 4.56 7.15 11.09
N GLU A 51 4.24 8.18 10.29
CA GLU A 51 4.02 9.54 10.74
C GLU A 51 2.99 10.24 9.84
N LYS A 52 2.08 11.02 10.42
CA LYS A 52 1.15 11.90 9.70
C LYS A 52 1.65 13.34 9.78
N VAL A 53 2.16 13.87 8.68
CA VAL A 53 2.69 15.23 8.57
C VAL A 53 1.64 16.16 8.00
N ILE A 54 1.42 17.30 8.65
CA ILE A 54 0.58 18.38 8.14
C ILE A 54 1.50 19.50 7.68
N ALA A 55 1.32 19.99 6.46
CA ALA A 55 2.17 20.99 5.83
C ALA A 55 1.34 22.04 5.09
N THR A 56 1.91 23.24 4.96
CA THR A 56 1.30 24.31 4.16
C THR A 56 1.53 24.07 2.66
N PRO A 57 0.75 24.70 1.77
CA PRO A 57 0.94 24.57 0.32
C PRO A 57 2.37 24.94 -0.14
N GLU A 58 3.01 25.91 0.52
CA GLU A 58 4.38 26.34 0.20
C GLU A 58 5.42 25.25 0.53
N GLU A 59 5.24 24.55 1.66
CA GLU A 59 6.10 23.44 2.08
C GLU A 59 5.93 22.20 1.21
N ILE A 60 4.70 21.92 0.77
CA ILE A 60 4.36 20.79 -0.11
C ILE A 60 4.98 20.98 -1.51
N GLY A 61 4.95 22.20 -2.05
CA GLY A 61 5.46 22.54 -3.37
C GLY A 61 4.61 21.98 -4.52
N ASN A 62 5.17 22.01 -5.74
CA ASN A 62 4.40 21.78 -6.97
C ASN A 62 4.50 20.34 -7.54
N SER A 63 5.47 19.54 -7.10
CA SER A 63 5.70 18.19 -7.65
C SER A 63 4.95 17.13 -6.87
N THR A 64 3.62 17.22 -6.88
CA THR A 64 2.73 16.42 -6.04
C THR A 64 1.55 15.83 -6.81
N SER A 65 0.92 14.83 -6.21
CA SER A 65 -0.40 14.29 -6.58
C SER A 65 -1.34 14.40 -5.39
N THR A 66 -2.62 14.45 -5.63
CA THR A 66 -3.63 14.45 -4.56
C THR A 66 -4.22 13.07 -4.35
N PHE A 67 -4.72 12.81 -3.15
CA PHE A 67 -5.40 11.57 -2.82
C PHE A 67 -6.59 11.81 -1.88
N ASP A 68 -7.46 10.81 -1.78
CA ASP A 68 -8.57 10.75 -0.82
C ASP A 68 -8.75 9.34 -0.23
N ALA A 69 -9.61 9.21 0.75
CA ALA A 69 -9.87 7.95 1.47
C ALA A 69 -10.48 6.83 0.60
N THR A 70 -10.86 7.08 -0.66
CA THR A 70 -11.42 6.05 -1.56
C THR A 70 -10.33 5.29 -2.33
N MET A 71 -9.08 5.69 -2.19
CA MET A 71 -7.97 5.26 -3.03
C MET A 71 -7.06 4.23 -2.36
N VAL A 72 -6.24 3.60 -3.18
CA VAL A 72 -5.04 2.85 -2.79
C VAL A 72 -3.84 3.56 -3.41
N LEU A 73 -2.86 3.91 -2.60
CA LEU A 73 -1.62 4.55 -3.04
C LEU A 73 -0.53 3.51 -3.23
N TYR A 74 0.02 3.44 -4.42
CA TYR A 74 1.05 2.48 -4.79
C TYR A 74 2.36 3.19 -5.15
N SER A 75 3.48 2.79 -4.52
CA SER A 75 4.80 3.31 -4.87
C SER A 75 5.30 2.69 -6.17
N LYS A 76 5.43 3.49 -7.23
CA LYS A 76 6.09 3.06 -8.47
C LYS A 76 7.60 2.95 -8.31
N LEU A 77 8.21 3.66 -7.34
CA LEU A 77 9.63 3.67 -7.05
C LEU A 77 10.00 2.47 -6.17
N ARG A 78 11.03 1.73 -6.58
CA ARG A 78 11.57 0.58 -5.84
C ARG A 78 10.47 -0.39 -5.39
N PRO A 79 9.75 -1.05 -6.32
CA PRO A 79 8.61 -1.91 -5.99
C PRO A 79 8.93 -2.99 -4.97
N TYR A 80 10.18 -3.45 -4.90
CA TYR A 80 10.65 -4.43 -3.91
C TYR A 80 10.55 -3.93 -2.46
N LEU A 81 10.43 -2.63 -2.21
CA LEU A 81 10.16 -2.08 -0.87
C LEU A 81 8.70 -2.24 -0.46
N ASN A 82 7.84 -2.68 -1.36
CA ASN A 82 6.44 -3.02 -1.08
C ASN A 82 5.70 -1.93 -0.29
N LYS A 83 5.78 -0.69 -0.77
CA LYS A 83 5.09 0.45 -0.17
C LYS A 83 3.76 0.68 -0.86
N VAL A 84 2.71 0.15 -0.26
CA VAL A 84 1.30 0.35 -0.64
C VAL A 84 0.56 0.88 0.57
N PHE A 85 -0.33 1.85 0.40
CA PHE A 85 -1.01 2.52 1.50
C PHE A 85 -2.49 2.76 1.18
N VAL A 86 -3.35 2.64 2.18
CA VAL A 86 -4.77 3.00 2.08
C VAL A 86 -5.01 4.19 3.01
N PRO A 87 -5.22 5.39 2.46
CA PRO A 87 -5.48 6.58 3.26
C PRO A 87 -6.86 6.52 3.92
N ASP A 88 -6.99 7.19 5.06
CA ASP A 88 -8.23 7.41 5.80
C ASP A 88 -8.81 8.82 5.62
N ASP A 89 -8.05 9.71 4.98
CA ASP A 89 -8.36 11.12 4.77
C ASP A 89 -7.83 11.57 3.40
N CYS A 90 -7.96 12.85 3.06
CA CYS A 90 -7.43 13.42 1.84
C CYS A 90 -6.14 14.22 2.09
N GLY A 91 -5.33 14.38 1.04
CA GLY A 91 -4.07 15.11 1.13
C GLY A 91 -3.28 15.14 -0.16
N TYR A 92 -2.04 15.58 -0.04
CA TYR A 92 -1.03 15.58 -1.09
C TYR A 92 -0.01 14.49 -0.86
N ALA A 93 0.46 13.88 -1.93
CA ALA A 93 1.53 12.89 -1.90
C ALA A 93 2.62 13.22 -2.91
N THR A 94 3.82 12.69 -2.72
CA THR A 94 4.86 12.70 -3.76
C THR A 94 4.37 12.01 -5.03
N THR A 95 4.81 12.50 -6.19
CA THR A 95 4.47 11.91 -7.50
C THR A 95 4.98 10.48 -7.71
N GLU A 96 5.78 9.95 -6.79
CA GLU A 96 6.18 8.55 -6.79
C GLU A 96 5.06 7.62 -6.26
N LEU A 97 4.07 8.17 -5.54
CA LEU A 97 2.85 7.47 -5.15
C LEU A 97 1.76 7.66 -6.20
N VAL A 98 1.35 6.54 -6.78
CA VAL A 98 0.26 6.50 -7.76
C VAL A 98 -1.04 6.24 -7.03
N GLY A 99 -1.98 7.18 -7.13
CA GLY A 99 -3.32 7.02 -6.56
C GLY A 99 -4.22 6.20 -7.48
N LEU A 100 -4.64 5.04 -7.03
CA LEU A 100 -5.54 4.12 -7.73
C LEU A 100 -6.91 4.18 -7.08
N ARG A 101 -7.96 4.50 -7.84
CA ARG A 101 -9.34 4.51 -7.34
C ARG A 101 -10.08 3.25 -7.81
N PRO A 102 -10.25 2.22 -6.98
CA PRO A 102 -10.98 1.03 -7.37
C PRO A 102 -12.47 1.31 -7.58
N ASN A 103 -13.05 0.65 -8.58
CA ASN A 103 -14.49 0.61 -8.77
C ASN A 103 -15.11 -0.27 -7.67
N SER A 104 -15.65 0.36 -6.64
CA SER A 104 -16.17 -0.31 -5.44
C SER A 104 -17.33 -1.30 -5.70
N LYS A 105 -17.92 -1.30 -6.90
CA LYS A 105 -18.95 -2.29 -7.28
C LYS A 105 -18.38 -3.67 -7.60
N ILE A 106 -17.10 -3.75 -7.98
CA ILE A 106 -16.46 -4.98 -8.46
C ILE A 106 -15.10 -5.26 -7.84
N LEU A 107 -14.48 -4.26 -7.20
CA LEU A 107 -13.16 -4.37 -6.59
C LEU A 107 -13.12 -3.66 -5.23
N ASN A 108 -12.98 -4.44 -4.16
CA ASN A 108 -12.78 -3.93 -2.81
C ASN A 108 -11.39 -3.26 -2.69
N LYS A 109 -11.30 -2.06 -2.11
CA LYS A 109 -10.03 -1.34 -1.98
C LYS A 109 -8.98 -2.08 -1.14
N TYR A 110 -9.39 -2.76 -0.08
CA TYR A 110 -8.47 -3.53 0.77
C TYR A 110 -8.06 -4.85 0.11
N PHE A 111 -8.91 -5.42 -0.75
CA PHE A 111 -8.52 -6.53 -1.61
C PHE A 111 -7.44 -6.09 -2.60
N LEU A 112 -7.62 -4.95 -3.28
CA LEU A 112 -6.60 -4.37 -4.16
C LEU A 112 -5.30 -4.08 -3.40
N PHE A 113 -5.39 -3.48 -2.22
CA PHE A 113 -4.24 -3.22 -1.35
C PHE A 113 -3.45 -4.50 -1.06
N ASN A 114 -4.11 -5.57 -0.64
CA ASN A 114 -3.46 -6.85 -0.38
C ASN A 114 -2.91 -7.51 -1.64
N LEU A 115 -3.60 -7.40 -2.78
CA LEU A 115 -3.13 -7.92 -4.06
C LEU A 115 -1.81 -7.25 -4.47
N LEU A 116 -1.73 -5.92 -4.39
CA LEU A 116 -0.54 -5.15 -4.74
C LEU A 116 0.63 -5.36 -3.76
N ARG A 117 0.35 -5.79 -2.53
CA ARG A 117 1.34 -6.14 -1.51
C ARG A 117 1.78 -7.60 -1.56
N GLY A 118 1.05 -8.45 -2.25
CA GLY A 118 1.37 -9.87 -2.36
C GLY A 118 2.73 -10.11 -3.02
N ASP A 119 3.49 -11.10 -2.53
CA ASP A 119 4.84 -11.40 -3.00
C ASP A 119 4.91 -11.62 -4.51
N GLN A 120 3.85 -12.21 -5.11
CA GLN A 120 3.77 -12.46 -6.53
C GLN A 120 3.69 -11.16 -7.33
N PHE A 121 2.87 -10.19 -6.88
CA PHE A 121 2.80 -8.88 -7.54
C PHE A 121 4.09 -8.08 -7.33
N VAL A 122 4.67 -8.13 -6.14
CA VAL A 122 5.97 -7.48 -5.85
C VAL A 122 7.07 -8.04 -6.74
N ALA A 123 7.13 -9.37 -6.91
CA ALA A 123 8.09 -10.02 -7.82
C ALA A 123 7.85 -9.59 -9.28
N TYR A 124 6.59 -9.58 -9.75
CA TYR A 124 6.20 -9.10 -11.08
C TYR A 124 6.64 -7.65 -11.31
N ALA A 125 6.28 -6.74 -10.41
CA ALA A 125 6.59 -5.32 -10.52
C ALA A 125 8.10 -5.06 -10.47
N SER A 126 8.82 -5.77 -9.61
CA SER A 126 10.28 -5.67 -9.48
C SER A 126 10.99 -6.20 -10.71
N GLY A 127 10.54 -7.32 -11.27
CA GLY A 127 11.11 -7.90 -12.49
C GLY A 127 10.95 -7.02 -13.73
N LEU A 128 9.91 -6.18 -13.79
CA LEU A 128 9.68 -5.22 -14.88
C LEU A 128 10.34 -3.85 -14.64
N SER A 129 10.87 -3.61 -13.43
CA SER A 129 11.40 -2.31 -13.06
C SER A 129 12.74 -2.03 -13.73
N SER A 130 12.96 -0.78 -14.11
CA SER A 130 14.17 -0.26 -14.71
C SER A 130 14.59 1.07 -14.07
N GLY A 131 15.83 1.51 -14.29
CA GLY A 131 16.32 2.79 -13.79
C GLY A 131 17.48 2.69 -12.78
N GLY A 132 18.29 1.66 -12.85
CA GLY A 132 19.53 1.52 -12.05
C GLY A 132 19.31 1.61 -10.54
N GLN A 133 19.89 2.62 -9.88
CA GLN A 133 19.76 2.78 -8.41
C GLN A 133 18.35 3.17 -7.94
N MET A 134 17.52 3.70 -8.82
CA MET A 134 16.13 4.13 -8.52
C MET A 134 15.13 3.46 -9.47
N PRO A 135 15.03 2.12 -9.45
CA PRO A 135 14.19 1.39 -10.38
C PRO A 135 12.70 1.73 -10.15
N ARG A 136 11.99 1.88 -11.25
CA ARG A 136 10.55 2.15 -11.27
C ARG A 136 9.83 1.13 -12.14
N ILE A 137 8.66 0.70 -11.71
CA ILE A 137 7.76 -0.06 -12.60
C ILE A 137 7.32 0.87 -13.74
N PRO A 138 7.39 0.43 -15.01
CA PRO A 138 6.82 1.18 -16.12
C PRO A 138 5.31 1.36 -15.90
N MET A 139 4.82 2.61 -16.01
CA MET A 139 3.39 2.90 -15.79
C MET A 139 2.47 2.10 -16.73
N LYS A 140 2.95 1.82 -17.95
CA LYS A 140 2.21 0.93 -18.87
C LYS A 140 2.03 -0.47 -18.28
N ALA A 141 3.06 -1.05 -17.68
CA ALA A 141 3.01 -2.38 -17.08
C ALA A 141 2.03 -2.42 -15.87
N LEU A 142 2.04 -1.37 -15.05
CA LEU A 142 1.08 -1.24 -13.95
C LEU A 142 -0.37 -1.12 -14.46
N ARG A 143 -0.61 -0.28 -15.46
CA ARG A 143 -1.93 -0.07 -16.07
C ARG A 143 -2.49 -1.31 -16.76
N ASP A 144 -1.63 -2.07 -17.43
CA ASP A 144 -2.00 -3.26 -18.21
C ASP A 144 -2.03 -4.53 -17.37
N PHE A 145 -1.63 -4.47 -16.09
CA PHE A 145 -1.71 -5.61 -15.18
C PHE A 145 -3.13 -6.17 -15.13
N LYS A 146 -3.26 -7.48 -15.35
CA LYS A 146 -4.55 -8.18 -15.33
C LYS A 146 -4.98 -8.45 -13.90
N CYS A 147 -5.74 -7.52 -13.34
CA CYS A 147 -6.27 -7.64 -11.98
C CYS A 147 -7.30 -8.76 -11.93
N ILE A 148 -7.12 -9.74 -11.06
CA ILE A 148 -8.10 -10.80 -10.80
C ILE A 148 -9.32 -10.22 -10.10
N LEU A 149 -10.50 -10.69 -10.44
CA LEU A 149 -11.78 -10.23 -9.90
C LEU A 149 -12.62 -11.42 -9.40
N PRO A 150 -12.26 -12.02 -8.26
CA PRO A 150 -13.17 -12.96 -7.60
C PRO A 150 -14.49 -12.29 -7.23
N PRO A 151 -15.57 -13.05 -6.98
CA PRO A 151 -16.82 -12.48 -6.46
C PRO A 151 -16.59 -11.60 -5.25
N MET A 152 -17.34 -10.50 -5.12
CA MET A 152 -17.16 -9.48 -4.06
C MET A 152 -17.20 -10.10 -2.66
N GLU A 153 -18.11 -11.04 -2.43
CA GLU A 153 -18.22 -11.77 -1.15
C GLU A 153 -16.91 -12.48 -0.77
N LEU A 154 -16.22 -13.10 -1.72
CA LEU A 154 -14.92 -13.72 -1.45
C LEU A 154 -13.81 -12.70 -1.23
N GLN A 155 -13.86 -11.54 -1.90
CA GLN A 155 -12.94 -10.44 -1.64
C GLN A 155 -13.10 -9.92 -0.20
N GLU A 156 -14.34 -9.74 0.26
CA GLU A 156 -14.66 -9.27 1.62
C GLU A 156 -14.23 -10.27 2.69
N GLN A 157 -14.52 -11.56 2.50
CA GLN A 157 -14.05 -12.63 3.40
C GLN A 157 -12.51 -12.66 3.52
N PHE A 158 -11.82 -12.47 2.40
CA PHE A 158 -10.37 -12.41 2.41
C PHE A 158 -9.85 -11.18 3.16
N VAL A 159 -10.46 -10.02 2.95
CA VAL A 159 -10.10 -8.76 3.63
C VAL A 159 -10.26 -8.92 5.14
N GLU A 160 -11.37 -9.49 5.60
CA GLU A 160 -11.62 -9.75 7.01
C GLU A 160 -10.52 -10.64 7.61
N THR A 161 -10.22 -11.76 6.94
CA THR A 161 -9.16 -12.68 7.36
C THR A 161 -7.78 -12.02 7.38
N SER A 162 -7.48 -11.17 6.37
CA SER A 162 -6.22 -10.42 6.28
C SER A 162 -6.10 -9.42 7.44
N HIS A 163 -7.14 -8.68 7.75
CA HIS A 163 -7.15 -7.72 8.87
C HIS A 163 -6.93 -8.42 10.22
N GLN A 164 -7.58 -9.58 10.46
CA GLN A 164 -7.37 -10.37 11.66
C GLN A 164 -5.91 -10.87 11.76
N SER A 165 -5.34 -11.32 10.65
CA SER A 165 -3.95 -11.76 10.60
C SER A 165 -2.97 -10.62 10.87
N ASP A 166 -3.18 -9.44 10.28
CA ASP A 166 -2.32 -8.27 10.49
C ASP A 166 -2.40 -7.77 11.93
N LYS A 167 -3.61 -7.78 12.55
CA LYS A 167 -3.81 -7.46 13.97
C LYS A 167 -3.04 -8.44 14.86
N SER A 168 -3.18 -9.74 14.64
CA SER A 168 -2.48 -10.76 15.43
C SER A 168 -0.95 -10.65 15.30
N LYS A 169 -0.43 -10.36 14.10
CA LYS A 169 1.00 -10.09 13.90
C LYS A 169 1.48 -8.87 14.67
N PHE A 170 0.68 -7.81 14.67
CA PHE A 170 1.02 -6.60 15.43
C PHE A 170 1.09 -6.88 16.93
N GLU A 171 0.06 -7.52 17.50
CA GLU A 171 0.00 -7.90 18.92
C GLU A 171 1.19 -8.80 19.32
N LEU A 172 1.53 -9.76 18.46
CA LEU A 172 2.68 -10.65 18.70
C LEU A 172 4.01 -9.89 18.69
N ASN A 173 4.19 -8.97 17.74
CA ASN A 173 5.41 -8.16 17.68
C ASN A 173 5.57 -7.23 18.89
N GLU A 174 4.49 -6.66 19.39
CA GLU A 174 4.52 -5.86 20.64
C GLU A 174 4.90 -6.75 21.84
N ALA A 175 4.28 -7.93 21.96
CA ALA A 175 4.64 -8.87 23.01
C ALA A 175 6.13 -9.31 22.96
N ILE A 176 6.69 -9.50 21.77
CA ILE A 176 8.13 -9.80 21.61
C ILE A 176 8.99 -8.63 22.11
N LYS A 177 8.64 -7.38 21.76
CA LYS A 177 9.38 -6.19 22.23
C LYS A 177 9.36 -6.08 23.76
N ASP A 178 8.19 -6.32 24.36
CA ASP A 178 8.03 -6.29 25.81
C ASP A 178 8.89 -7.37 26.48
N LEU A 179 8.89 -8.59 25.94
CA LEU A 179 9.75 -9.67 26.44
C LEU A 179 11.25 -9.34 26.33
N ASP A 180 11.68 -8.75 25.21
CA ASP A 180 13.07 -8.32 25.02
C ASP A 180 13.46 -7.21 26.02
N ALA A 181 12.56 -6.29 26.30
CA ALA A 181 12.79 -5.23 27.29
C ALA A 181 12.90 -5.81 28.72
N MET A 182 12.02 -6.75 29.06
CA MET A 182 12.07 -7.47 30.34
C MET A 182 13.37 -8.29 30.48
N TYR A 183 13.77 -9.01 29.43
CA TYR A 183 15.00 -9.79 29.42
C TYR A 183 16.24 -8.91 29.67
N LYS A 184 16.34 -7.79 28.95
CA LYS A 184 17.42 -6.80 29.14
C LYS A 184 17.48 -6.26 30.56
N ARG A 185 16.32 -5.99 31.18
CA ARG A 185 16.23 -5.54 32.56
C ARG A 185 16.72 -6.60 33.54
N ILE A 186 16.27 -7.85 33.39
CA ILE A 186 16.71 -8.97 34.24
C ILE A 186 18.23 -9.18 34.16
N ILE A 187 18.80 -9.11 32.95
CA ILE A 187 20.27 -9.22 32.80
C ILE A 187 20.98 -8.09 33.54
N LYS A 188 20.52 -6.85 33.35
CA LYS A 188 21.12 -5.69 34.00
C LYS A 188 21.06 -5.79 35.54
N ASP A 189 19.95 -6.26 36.08
CA ASP A 189 19.71 -6.35 37.52
C ASP A 189 20.48 -7.52 38.20
N ASN A 190 20.86 -8.56 37.42
CA ASN A 190 21.52 -9.75 37.97
C ASN A 190 22.97 -9.93 37.56
N LEU A 191 23.48 -9.23 36.54
CA LEU A 191 24.85 -9.39 36.00
C LEU A 191 25.62 -8.06 35.93
N GLY A 192 25.02 -6.95 36.37
CA GLY A 192 25.62 -5.59 36.46
C GLY A 192 26.02 -5.24 37.93
#